data_5303c995e01f9da0070008ecc963fecb
#
_entry.id   5303c995e01f9da0070008ecc963fecb
#
_cell.length_a   1.000
_cell.length_b   1.000
_cell.length_c   1.000
_cell.angle_alpha   90.00
_cell.angle_beta   90.00
_cell.angle_gamma   90.00
#
_symmetry.space_group_name_H-M   'P 1'
#
loop_
_entity.id
_entity.type
_entity.pdbx_description
1 polymer ?
#
loop_
_entity_poly.entity_id
_entity_poly.type
_entity_poly.pdbx_seq_one_letter_code
_entity_poly.pdbx_strand_id
1 'polypeptide(L)'
;LIIGRICEALGEKTPFGYAFPSVKKLAEVSSPDFYFRLGAGYRAPYIYETANALKEGFELDRLKELDSVKARKALLDLKGVGAKVADCIMLFGLNRFDVFPVDTWVKKVYHRYFETGLKDSEISTFFVDTFGDLSGFAQQYLFYFLRTMDKGGKM
;
A
#
# COMPACT_ATOMS: atom_id res chain seq x y z
N LEU A 1 1.30 13.12 8.19
CA LEU A 1 1.53 14.07 7.09
C LEU A 1 0.30 14.23 6.21
N ILE A 2 0.17 13.54 5.04
CA ILE A 2 -1.02 13.68 4.16
C ILE A 2 -2.28 13.14 4.86
N ILE A 3 -2.19 11.96 5.47
CA ILE A 3 -3.32 11.35 6.21
C ILE A 3 -3.83 12.29 7.30
N GLY A 4 -2.93 12.86 8.13
CA GLY A 4 -3.33 13.80 9.18
C GLY A 4 -4.10 15.00 8.62
N ARG A 5 -3.63 15.60 7.51
CA ARG A 5 -4.33 16.72 6.86
C ARG A 5 -5.70 16.33 6.30
N ILE A 6 -5.84 15.11 5.78
CA ILE A 6 -7.13 14.58 5.33
C ILE A 6 -8.07 14.41 6.53
N CYS A 7 -7.57 13.84 7.64
CA CYS A 7 -8.34 13.69 8.87
C CYS A 7 -8.81 15.06 9.42
N GLU A 8 -7.91 16.04 9.49
CA GLU A 8 -8.24 17.40 9.94
C GLU A 8 -9.29 18.08 9.06
N ALA A 9 -9.24 17.85 7.75
CA ALA A 9 -10.14 18.49 6.79
C ALA A 9 -11.51 17.83 6.67
N LEU A 10 -11.60 16.51 6.84
CA LEU A 10 -12.81 15.72 6.54
C LEU A 10 -13.26 14.81 7.68
N GLY A 11 -12.39 14.55 8.65
CA GLY A 11 -12.65 13.64 9.75
C GLY A 11 -13.46 14.25 10.88
N GLU A 12 -14.10 13.40 11.66
CA GLU A 12 -14.82 13.81 12.87
C GLU A 12 -13.83 14.10 13.99
N LYS A 13 -14.10 15.18 14.76
CA LYS A 13 -13.29 15.57 15.90
C LYS A 13 -13.45 14.54 17.03
N THR A 14 -12.35 14.11 17.60
CA THR A 14 -12.30 13.18 18.74
C THR A 14 -11.49 13.83 19.89
N PRO A 15 -11.52 13.28 21.12
CA PRO A 15 -10.67 13.77 22.21
C PRO A 15 -9.16 13.70 21.92
N PHE A 16 -8.75 12.85 20.98
CA PHE A 16 -7.34 12.61 20.63
C PHE A 16 -6.93 13.22 19.27
N GLY A 17 -7.80 14.01 18.61
CA GLY A 17 -7.57 14.59 17.30
C GLY A 17 -8.74 14.38 16.35
N TYR A 18 -8.47 13.92 15.14
CA TYR A 18 -9.49 13.68 14.12
C TYR A 18 -9.47 12.22 13.66
N ALA A 19 -10.64 11.60 13.59
CA ALA A 19 -10.81 10.27 13.02
C ALA A 19 -10.53 10.27 11.51
N PHE A 20 -10.19 9.11 10.96
CA PHE A 20 -10.10 8.97 9.50
C PHE A 20 -11.52 9.12 8.90
N PRO A 21 -11.69 9.91 7.82
CA PRO A 21 -13.00 10.18 7.25
C PRO A 21 -13.69 8.92 6.73
N SER A 22 -15.01 8.87 6.82
CA SER A 22 -15.80 7.83 6.16
C SER A 22 -15.68 7.91 4.64
N VAL A 23 -15.94 6.79 3.96
CA VAL A 23 -16.00 6.74 2.48
C VAL A 23 -16.93 7.82 1.92
N LYS A 24 -18.09 8.02 2.56
CA LYS A 24 -19.04 9.07 2.19
C LYS A 24 -18.39 10.43 2.20
N LYS A 25 -17.68 10.80 3.27
CA LYS A 25 -16.98 12.09 3.41
C LYS A 25 -15.87 12.27 2.39
N LEU A 26 -15.11 11.23 2.10
CA LEU A 26 -14.07 11.27 1.07
C LEU A 26 -14.67 11.48 -0.33
N ALA A 27 -15.79 10.85 -0.63
CA ALA A 27 -16.46 10.92 -1.92
C ALA A 27 -17.38 12.15 -2.10
N GLU A 28 -17.62 12.94 -1.05
CA GLU A 28 -18.26 14.27 -1.13
C GLU A 28 -17.31 15.33 -1.73
N VAL A 29 -16.00 15.05 -1.78
CA VAL A 29 -15.02 15.93 -2.42
C VAL A 29 -15.30 16.02 -3.92
N SER A 30 -15.43 17.24 -4.43
CA SER A 30 -15.85 17.48 -5.82
C SER A 30 -14.72 17.40 -6.86
N SER A 31 -13.47 17.47 -6.43
CA SER A 31 -12.32 17.51 -7.36
C SER A 31 -11.05 16.98 -6.67
N PRO A 32 -10.14 16.32 -7.41
CA PRO A 32 -8.82 15.93 -6.91
C PRO A 32 -7.96 17.10 -6.44
N ASP A 33 -8.26 18.35 -6.86
CA ASP A 33 -7.54 19.55 -6.42
C ASP A 33 -7.60 19.76 -4.91
N PHE A 34 -8.66 19.29 -4.27
CA PHE A 34 -8.75 19.30 -2.81
C PHE A 34 -7.59 18.52 -2.18
N TYR A 35 -7.37 17.29 -2.63
CA TYR A 35 -6.26 16.45 -2.13
C TYR A 35 -4.89 16.99 -2.54
N PHE A 36 -4.81 17.63 -3.71
CA PHE A 36 -3.58 18.29 -4.15
C PHE A 36 -3.18 19.41 -3.19
N ARG A 37 -4.13 20.27 -2.79
CA ARG A 37 -3.90 21.33 -1.79
C ARG A 37 -3.50 20.79 -0.42
N LEU A 38 -3.94 19.60 -0.04
CA LEU A 38 -3.50 18.91 1.18
C LEU A 38 -2.09 18.29 1.06
N GLY A 39 -1.44 18.43 -0.09
CA GLY A 39 -0.07 17.96 -0.30
C GLY A 39 0.03 16.52 -0.79
N ALA A 40 -1.04 15.95 -1.37
CA ALA A 40 -1.01 14.61 -1.95
C ALA A 40 -0.19 14.54 -3.25
N GLY A 41 0.08 15.69 -3.90
CA GLY A 41 0.82 15.75 -5.14
C GLY A 41 0.17 14.86 -6.22
N TYR A 42 0.98 14.12 -6.98
CA TYR A 42 0.49 13.23 -8.04
C TYR A 42 -0.47 12.12 -7.56
N ARG A 43 -0.58 11.89 -6.25
CA ARG A 43 -1.53 10.92 -5.67
C ARG A 43 -2.94 11.48 -5.51
N ALA A 44 -3.13 12.78 -5.66
CA ALA A 44 -4.43 13.43 -5.48
C ALA A 44 -5.54 12.80 -6.36
N PRO A 45 -5.35 12.60 -7.68
CA PRO A 45 -6.36 11.93 -8.51
C PRO A 45 -6.61 10.47 -8.07
N TYR A 46 -5.59 9.75 -7.57
CA TYR A 46 -5.77 8.37 -7.14
C TYR A 46 -6.62 8.26 -5.87
N ILE A 47 -6.43 9.17 -4.91
CA ILE A 47 -7.25 9.23 -3.69
C ILE A 47 -8.70 9.54 -4.06
N TYR A 48 -8.90 10.53 -4.95
CA TYR A 48 -10.22 10.92 -5.42
C TYR A 48 -10.95 9.78 -6.14
N GLU A 49 -10.31 9.13 -7.09
CA GLU A 49 -10.86 8.02 -7.87
C GLU A 49 -11.17 6.80 -6.97
N THR A 50 -10.26 6.48 -6.03
CA THR A 50 -10.51 5.40 -5.07
C THR A 50 -11.73 5.68 -4.18
N ALA A 51 -11.87 6.92 -3.68
CA ALA A 51 -13.03 7.31 -2.88
C ALA A 51 -14.35 7.17 -3.66
N ASN A 52 -14.35 7.54 -4.94
CA ASN A 52 -15.52 7.37 -5.81
C ASN A 52 -15.79 5.90 -6.12
N ALA A 53 -14.77 5.10 -6.43
CA ALA A 53 -14.94 3.66 -6.64
C ALA A 53 -15.57 2.96 -5.43
N LEU A 54 -15.15 3.31 -4.21
CA LEU A 54 -15.74 2.80 -2.97
C LEU A 54 -17.21 3.22 -2.82
N LYS A 55 -17.54 4.47 -3.18
CA LYS A 55 -18.92 4.96 -3.17
C LYS A 55 -19.79 4.26 -4.22
N GLU A 56 -19.22 3.93 -5.36
CA GLU A 56 -19.88 3.26 -6.49
C GLU A 56 -20.03 1.75 -6.30
N GLY A 57 -19.57 1.20 -5.19
CA GLY A 57 -19.81 -0.19 -4.81
C GLY A 57 -18.57 -1.09 -4.82
N PHE A 58 -17.35 -0.54 -4.87
CA PHE A 58 -16.18 -1.35 -4.61
C PHE A 58 -16.12 -1.74 -3.12
N GLU A 59 -16.36 -3.00 -2.82
CA GLU A 59 -16.51 -3.52 -1.47
C GLU A 59 -15.17 -3.98 -0.89
N LEU A 60 -14.53 -3.13 -0.07
CA LEU A 60 -13.26 -3.50 0.60
C LEU A 60 -13.40 -4.74 1.50
N ASP A 61 -14.51 -4.88 2.21
CA ASP A 61 -14.72 -6.01 3.12
C ASP A 61 -14.83 -7.34 2.38
N ARG A 62 -15.39 -7.34 1.17
CA ARG A 62 -15.43 -8.52 0.31
C ARG A 62 -14.05 -9.07 -0.04
N LEU A 63 -13.02 -8.21 -0.08
CA LEU A 63 -11.65 -8.66 -0.34
C LEU A 63 -11.16 -9.65 0.73
N LYS A 64 -11.69 -9.59 1.95
CA LYS A 64 -11.33 -10.51 3.04
C LYS A 64 -11.84 -11.94 2.79
N GLU A 65 -12.90 -12.08 2.01
CA GLU A 65 -13.52 -13.37 1.67
C GLU A 65 -12.87 -14.04 0.45
N LEU A 66 -12.15 -13.27 -0.37
CA LEU A 66 -11.45 -13.76 -1.55
C LEU A 66 -10.12 -14.42 -1.17
N ASP A 67 -9.62 -15.33 -1.99
CA ASP A 67 -8.22 -15.77 -1.95
C ASP A 67 -7.27 -14.60 -2.30
N SER A 68 -5.99 -14.73 -1.94
CA SER A 68 -5.01 -13.66 -2.13
C SER A 68 -4.84 -13.25 -3.60
N VAL A 69 -4.93 -14.19 -4.53
CA VAL A 69 -4.80 -13.91 -5.98
C VAL A 69 -5.96 -13.05 -6.47
N LYS A 70 -7.19 -13.40 -6.09
CA LYS A 70 -8.39 -12.65 -6.47
C LYS A 70 -8.45 -11.30 -5.79
N ALA A 71 -8.13 -11.23 -4.49
CA ALA A 71 -8.08 -9.97 -3.75
C ALA A 71 -7.05 -9.01 -4.36
N ARG A 72 -5.85 -9.52 -4.69
CA ARG A 72 -4.81 -8.75 -5.37
C ARG A 72 -5.26 -8.23 -6.73
N LYS A 73 -5.89 -9.09 -7.53
CA LYS A 73 -6.43 -8.69 -8.84
C LYS A 73 -7.45 -7.56 -8.72
N ALA A 74 -8.41 -7.68 -7.81
CA ALA A 74 -9.41 -6.64 -7.59
C ALA A 74 -8.78 -5.30 -7.14
N LEU A 75 -7.73 -5.35 -6.31
CA LEU A 75 -6.98 -4.14 -5.91
C LEU A 75 -6.25 -3.48 -7.08
N LEU A 76 -5.74 -4.25 -8.02
CA LEU A 76 -5.04 -3.73 -9.21
C LEU A 76 -5.98 -3.01 -10.19
N ASP A 77 -7.29 -3.26 -10.12
CA ASP A 77 -8.31 -2.57 -10.92
C ASP A 77 -8.55 -1.13 -10.42
N LEU A 78 -8.14 -0.80 -9.18
CA LEU A 78 -8.21 0.56 -8.65
C LEU A 78 -7.14 1.46 -9.27
N LYS A 79 -7.55 2.63 -9.76
CA LYS A 79 -6.64 3.59 -10.39
C LYS A 79 -5.55 4.05 -9.43
N GLY A 80 -4.30 3.89 -9.84
CA GLY A 80 -3.12 4.24 -9.05
C GLY A 80 -2.66 3.16 -8.07
N VAL A 81 -3.32 2.01 -8.05
CA VAL A 81 -2.89 0.83 -7.31
C VAL A 81 -2.07 -0.08 -8.22
N GLY A 82 -0.76 0.00 -8.13
CA GLY A 82 0.17 -0.95 -8.77
C GLY A 82 0.49 -2.13 -7.85
N ALA A 83 1.27 -3.09 -8.36
CA ALA A 83 1.65 -4.32 -7.65
C ALA A 83 2.10 -4.09 -6.20
N LYS A 84 3.08 -3.19 -5.99
CA LYS A 84 3.60 -2.85 -4.66
C LYS A 84 2.53 -2.31 -3.73
N VAL A 85 1.62 -1.46 -4.22
CA VAL A 85 0.55 -0.86 -3.41
C VAL A 85 -0.50 -1.90 -3.07
N ALA A 86 -0.88 -2.75 -4.03
CA ALA A 86 -1.79 -3.88 -3.79
C ALA A 86 -1.24 -4.80 -2.70
N ASP A 87 0.03 -5.21 -2.80
CA ASP A 87 0.67 -6.08 -1.81
C ASP A 87 0.76 -5.40 -0.42
N CYS A 88 0.98 -4.08 -0.36
CA CYS A 88 0.92 -3.34 0.91
C CYS A 88 -0.49 -3.29 1.50
N ILE A 89 -1.54 -3.11 0.68
CA ILE A 89 -2.93 -3.14 1.15
C ILE A 89 -3.25 -4.54 1.70
N MET A 90 -2.85 -5.58 0.98
CA MET A 90 -3.04 -6.96 1.41
C MET A 90 -2.35 -7.23 2.74
N LEU A 91 -1.07 -6.88 2.87
CA LEU A 91 -0.28 -7.12 4.07
C LEU A 91 -0.82 -6.34 5.28
N PHE A 92 -0.98 -5.02 5.15
CA PHE A 92 -1.28 -4.15 6.29
C PHE A 92 -2.78 -3.89 6.51
N GLY A 93 -3.59 -3.98 5.46
CA GLY A 93 -5.03 -3.73 5.52
C GLY A 93 -5.88 -4.99 5.65
N LEU A 94 -5.44 -6.08 5.02
CA LEU A 94 -6.19 -7.33 4.98
C LEU A 94 -5.55 -8.45 5.81
N ASN A 95 -4.41 -8.21 6.46
CA ASN A 95 -3.63 -9.20 7.24
C ASN A 95 -3.26 -10.45 6.42
N ARG A 96 -2.92 -10.26 5.14
CA ARG A 96 -2.46 -11.33 4.25
C ARG A 96 -0.94 -11.38 4.27
N PHE A 97 -0.38 -12.43 4.86
CA PHE A 97 1.07 -12.57 5.04
C PHE A 97 1.74 -13.35 3.92
N ASP A 98 0.97 -13.94 3.02
CA ASP A 98 1.38 -14.65 1.81
C ASP A 98 1.71 -13.71 0.62
N VAL A 99 2.12 -12.49 0.91
CA VAL A 99 2.54 -11.47 -0.05
C VAL A 99 3.87 -10.85 0.32
N PHE A 100 4.60 -10.36 -0.68
CA PHE A 100 5.89 -9.71 -0.48
C PHE A 100 5.94 -8.40 -1.25
N PRO A 101 5.59 -7.24 -0.65
CA PRO A 101 5.67 -5.94 -1.28
C PRO A 101 7.10 -5.59 -1.69
N VAL A 102 7.32 -5.41 -3.00
CA VAL A 102 8.64 -5.08 -3.56
C VAL A 102 8.70 -3.59 -3.91
N ASP A 103 9.46 -2.84 -3.13
CA ASP A 103 9.79 -1.45 -3.41
C ASP A 103 11.18 -1.30 -4.03
N THR A 104 11.61 -0.07 -4.28
CA THR A 104 12.92 0.23 -4.85
C THR A 104 14.09 -0.21 -3.96
N TRP A 105 13.89 -0.27 -2.62
CA TRP A 105 14.90 -0.74 -1.68
C TRP A 105 15.04 -2.25 -1.74
N VAL A 106 13.92 -2.97 -1.70
CA VAL A 106 13.91 -4.43 -1.83
C VAL A 106 14.58 -4.86 -3.14
N LYS A 107 14.30 -4.17 -4.25
CA LYS A 107 14.96 -4.45 -5.54
C LYS A 107 16.48 -4.29 -5.46
N LYS A 108 16.96 -3.15 -4.92
CA LYS A 108 18.39 -2.90 -4.77
C LYS A 108 19.08 -3.98 -3.96
N VAL A 109 18.46 -4.40 -2.88
CA VAL A 109 18.99 -5.44 -2.00
C VAL A 109 18.97 -6.79 -2.70
N TYR A 110 17.87 -7.11 -3.35
CA TYR A 110 17.77 -8.34 -4.11
C TYR A 110 18.94 -8.44 -5.12
N HIS A 111 19.10 -7.44 -5.96
CA HIS A 111 20.20 -7.43 -6.96
C HIS A 111 21.59 -7.37 -6.36
N ARG A 112 21.74 -6.93 -5.11
CA ARG A 112 23.05 -6.88 -4.43
C ARG A 112 23.45 -8.19 -3.76
N TYR A 113 22.48 -8.92 -3.21
CA TYR A 113 22.75 -10.08 -2.35
C TYR A 113 22.25 -11.41 -2.91
N PHE A 114 21.41 -11.38 -3.95
CA PHE A 114 20.86 -12.57 -4.56
C PHE A 114 21.26 -12.60 -6.05
N GLU A 115 22.20 -13.45 -6.39
CA GLU A 115 22.75 -13.58 -7.77
C GLU A 115 21.88 -14.51 -8.66
N THR A 116 20.57 -14.40 -8.60
CA THR A 116 19.64 -15.31 -9.30
C THR A 116 19.34 -14.91 -10.73
N GLY A 117 19.69 -13.67 -11.12
CA GLY A 117 19.41 -13.15 -12.47
C GLY A 117 17.94 -12.89 -12.80
N LEU A 118 17.03 -12.96 -11.80
CA LEU A 118 15.59 -12.72 -12.00
C LEU A 118 15.29 -11.25 -12.35
N LYS A 119 14.22 -11.06 -13.11
CA LYS A 119 13.68 -9.73 -13.41
C LYS A 119 12.97 -9.15 -12.18
N ASP A 120 12.88 -7.83 -12.10
CA ASP A 120 12.18 -7.10 -11.04
C ASP A 120 10.74 -7.59 -10.79
N SER A 121 10.04 -8.03 -11.85
CA SER A 121 8.68 -8.55 -11.75
C SER A 121 8.58 -9.92 -11.07
N GLU A 122 9.69 -10.65 -10.96
CA GLU A 122 9.76 -12.01 -10.42
C GLU A 122 10.20 -12.02 -8.94
N ILE A 123 10.74 -10.90 -8.43
CA ILE A 123 11.28 -10.82 -7.07
C ILE A 123 10.22 -11.12 -6.01
N SER A 124 8.99 -10.62 -6.17
CA SER A 124 7.91 -10.90 -5.21
C SER A 124 7.60 -12.39 -5.15
N THR A 125 7.46 -13.03 -6.31
CA THR A 125 7.20 -14.48 -6.42
C THR A 125 8.32 -15.29 -5.79
N PHE A 126 9.58 -14.94 -6.08
CA PHE A 126 10.75 -15.61 -5.49
C PHE A 126 10.69 -15.61 -3.95
N PHE A 127 10.38 -14.48 -3.34
CA PHE A 127 10.29 -14.42 -1.89
C PHE A 127 9.04 -15.10 -1.32
N VAL A 128 7.92 -15.05 -2.03
CA VAL A 128 6.70 -15.77 -1.64
C VAL A 128 6.93 -17.27 -1.71
N ASP A 129 7.58 -17.78 -2.75
CA ASP A 129 7.94 -19.20 -2.86
C ASP A 129 8.95 -19.64 -1.79
N THR A 130 9.83 -18.72 -1.35
CA THR A 130 10.83 -19.00 -0.32
C THR A 130 10.24 -19.02 1.10
N PHE A 131 9.35 -18.09 1.43
CA PHE A 131 8.87 -17.88 2.80
C PHE A 131 7.42 -18.29 3.02
N GLY A 132 6.66 -18.61 1.96
CA GLY A 132 5.25 -19.02 2.04
C GLY A 132 4.39 -18.04 2.83
N ASP A 133 3.62 -18.55 3.77
CA ASP A 133 2.71 -17.77 4.62
C ASP A 133 3.42 -16.78 5.56
N LEU A 134 4.75 -16.79 5.63
CA LEU A 134 5.55 -15.85 6.41
C LEU A 134 6.17 -14.73 5.57
N SER A 135 5.87 -14.68 4.28
CA SER A 135 6.49 -13.73 3.33
C SER A 135 6.37 -12.28 3.77
N GLY A 136 5.20 -11.88 4.25
CA GLY A 136 4.96 -10.52 4.73
C GLY A 136 5.79 -10.14 5.95
N PHE A 137 6.00 -11.08 6.87
CA PHE A 137 6.90 -10.89 8.02
C PHE A 137 8.36 -10.80 7.55
N ALA A 138 8.79 -11.73 6.71
CA ALA A 138 10.14 -11.73 6.15
C ALA A 138 10.45 -10.39 5.44
N GLN A 139 9.48 -9.85 4.69
CA GLN A 139 9.59 -8.56 4.04
C GLN A 139 9.82 -7.42 5.04
N GLN A 140 9.09 -7.41 6.16
CA GLN A 140 9.24 -6.37 7.18
C GLN A 140 10.59 -6.44 7.89
N TYR A 141 11.07 -7.66 8.21
CA TYR A 141 12.41 -7.85 8.80
C TYR A 141 13.50 -7.40 7.83
N LEU A 142 13.41 -7.80 6.56
CA LEU A 142 14.35 -7.40 5.53
C LEU A 142 14.37 -5.87 5.36
N PHE A 143 13.20 -5.25 5.25
CA PHE A 143 13.06 -3.80 5.10
C PHE A 143 13.64 -3.03 6.29
N TYR A 144 13.34 -3.48 7.52
CA TYR A 144 13.87 -2.87 8.74
C TYR A 144 15.40 -3.00 8.83
N PHE A 145 15.92 -4.20 8.61
CA PHE A 145 17.36 -4.48 8.62
C PHE A 145 18.09 -3.56 7.67
N LEU A 146 17.64 -3.47 6.44
CA LEU A 146 18.27 -2.65 5.41
C LEU A 146 18.24 -1.16 5.72
N ARG A 147 17.10 -0.68 6.20
CA ARG A 147 16.94 0.73 6.58
C ARG A 147 17.83 1.12 7.78
N THR A 148 18.14 0.19 8.66
CA THR A 148 19.06 0.43 9.79
C THR A 148 20.52 0.39 9.33
N MET A 149 20.89 -0.49 8.43
CA MET A 149 22.24 -0.57 7.86
C MET A 149 22.60 0.69 7.05
N ASP A 150 21.65 1.22 6.25
CA ASP A 150 21.85 2.45 5.46
C ASP A 150 22.04 3.71 6.33
N LYS A 151 21.44 3.73 7.53
CA LYS A 151 21.64 4.82 8.50
C LYS A 151 22.94 4.73 9.27
N GLY A 152 23.54 3.55 9.39
CA GLY A 152 24.74 3.28 10.16
C GLY A 152 26.05 3.26 9.37
N GLY A 153 26.01 3.27 8.06
CA GLY A 153 27.16 3.26 7.17
C GLY A 153 26.78 3.74 5.79
N LYS A 154 27.54 4.69 5.27
CA LYS A 154 27.49 5.05 3.85
C LYS A 154 27.76 3.77 3.03
N MET A 155 26.71 3.23 2.42
CA MET A 155 26.88 2.28 1.32
C MET A 155 27.25 3.00 0.04
#